data_e7cfbc6562db06b013ba5ccc73a71139
#
_entry.id   e7cfbc6562db06b013ba5ccc73a71139
#
_cell.length_a   1.000
_cell.length_b   1.000
_cell.length_c   1.000
_cell.angle_alpha   90.00
_cell.angle_beta   90.00
_cell.angle_gamma   90.00
#
_symmetry.space_group_name_H-M   'P 1'
#
loop_
_entity.id
_entity.type
_entity.pdbx_description
1 polymer ?
#
loop_
_entity_poly.entity_id
_entity_poly.type
_entity_poly.pdbx_seq_one_letter_code
_entity_poly.pdbx_strand_id
1 'polypeptide(L)'
;MAASAFLLITSFLLILMVLAKPLGNIIANMIEGDIPHWLTKTESGLWRCCGLQKPGGTVKEMNWWQYALAIIIFNLTGLLLLFILLITQGGLPLNPQHFPGLKWDLALNTAVSFITNTDWQAYSGENTLSYLSQMTGLTVQNFLSAATGIAVAFALIRAFSRHGVETVGNAWVDITRITLYLLLPLSMIIALVFVSQGVMQNFEPYQLIHTIEDQQQLIPMGPVASQEAIKLLGTNGGGFFAANSSHPFENPTAISNFIQILSILLIPSALCFAFGQVIGDNRQGHALLWAMCIIFVVATVVVMYAELKGNPHLSLLGADNNINMEGKESRFGILATSIYAVVTTAASCGAVNAMHDSFTALGGMIPMWLIQIGEVVFGGVGSGLYGMLLFVLLTVFIAGLMIGRAPEYLGKKIEVFEMKMVALAILVTPTLVLLGTALVISTENGRAGILNPGTHGFSEVLYALSSAANNNGSAFSGLSTNNMFYNLLLATVIFLGRFGVILPVLAIAGSLVTKKRQPASNGTLPTYSPLFIGLLILTIMLIGALTFIPALILGPVIEHLQIWLMAR
;
A
#
# COMPACT_ATOMS: atom_id res chain seq x y z
N MET A 1 28.34 10.81 5.53
CA MET A 1 27.23 10.01 4.96
C MET A 1 26.65 9.01 5.95
N ALA A 2 27.39 8.07 6.57
CA ALA A 2 26.84 7.11 7.54
C ALA A 2 26.13 7.76 8.73
N ALA A 3 26.72 8.80 9.33
CA ALA A 3 26.09 9.53 10.45
C ALA A 3 24.81 10.25 10.01
N SER A 4 24.76 10.82 8.81
CA SER A 4 23.56 11.47 8.28
C SER A 4 22.45 10.47 7.98
N ALA A 5 22.78 9.29 7.45
CA ALA A 5 21.81 8.21 7.22
C ALA A 5 21.22 7.70 8.55
N PHE A 6 22.09 7.46 9.54
CA PHE A 6 21.65 7.04 10.88
C PHE A 6 20.73 8.08 11.53
N LEU A 7 21.11 9.36 11.49
CA LEU A 7 20.29 10.44 12.03
C LEU A 7 18.92 10.53 11.33
N LEU A 8 18.90 10.42 10.00
CA LEU A 8 17.66 10.50 9.21
C LEU A 8 16.71 9.34 9.54
N ILE A 9 17.20 8.10 9.56
CA ILE A 9 16.37 6.93 9.89
C ILE A 9 15.86 7.01 11.32
N THR A 10 16.75 7.36 12.28
CA THR A 10 16.40 7.40 13.70
C THR A 10 15.38 8.50 13.99
N SER A 11 15.59 9.72 13.47
CA SER A 11 14.66 10.83 13.64
C SER A 11 13.31 10.53 13.00
N PHE A 12 13.30 9.93 11.81
CA PHE A 12 12.09 9.51 11.13
C PHE A 12 11.28 8.52 11.98
N LEU A 13 11.88 7.42 12.42
CA LEU A 13 11.20 6.41 13.24
C LEU A 13 10.73 6.98 14.58
N LEU A 14 11.52 7.83 15.22
CA LEU A 14 11.14 8.44 16.49
C LEU A 14 9.90 9.33 16.33
N ILE A 15 9.87 10.21 15.33
CA ILE A 15 8.72 11.09 15.05
C ILE A 15 7.50 10.24 14.69
N LEU A 16 7.68 9.21 13.85
CA LEU A 16 6.61 8.28 13.50
C LEU A 16 5.99 7.63 14.73
N MET A 17 6.79 7.11 15.66
CA MET A 17 6.30 6.47 16.89
C MET A 17 5.57 7.45 17.81
N VAL A 18 6.09 8.68 17.94
CA VAL A 18 5.46 9.73 18.76
C VAL A 18 4.08 10.11 18.23
N LEU A 19 3.91 10.18 16.91
CA LEU A 19 2.63 10.52 16.28
C LEU A 19 1.67 9.32 16.17
N ALA A 20 2.20 8.12 15.90
CA ALA A 20 1.38 6.92 15.72
C ALA A 20 0.69 6.48 17.02
N LYS A 21 1.30 6.66 18.18
CA LYS A 21 0.73 6.23 19.46
C LYS A 21 -0.58 6.94 19.82
N PRO A 22 -0.70 8.28 19.83
CA PRO A 22 -1.96 8.97 20.10
C PRO A 22 -3.00 8.68 19.01
N LEU A 23 -2.59 8.57 17.75
CA LEU A 23 -3.49 8.20 16.66
C LEU A 23 -4.03 6.77 16.85
N GLY A 24 -3.20 5.84 17.32
CA GLY A 24 -3.62 4.48 17.66
C GLY A 24 -4.72 4.44 18.73
N ASN A 25 -4.63 5.32 19.74
CA ASN A 25 -5.68 5.42 20.75
C ASN A 25 -7.02 5.92 20.16
N ILE A 26 -6.97 6.89 19.25
CA ILE A 26 -8.17 7.38 18.53
C ILE A 26 -8.79 6.24 17.70
N ILE A 27 -7.97 5.50 16.97
CA ILE A 27 -8.41 4.36 16.17
C ILE A 27 -9.00 3.26 17.06
N ALA A 28 -8.39 2.96 18.19
CA ALA A 28 -8.91 1.96 19.16
C ALA A 28 -10.31 2.33 19.66
N ASN A 29 -10.52 3.58 20.06
CA ASN A 29 -11.82 4.09 20.48
C ASN A 29 -12.87 3.97 19.36
N MET A 30 -12.47 4.22 18.10
CA MET A 30 -13.37 4.03 16.94
C MET A 30 -13.75 2.55 16.75
N ILE A 31 -12.81 1.61 16.94
CA ILE A 31 -13.06 0.16 16.84
C ILE A 31 -14.06 -0.29 17.91
N GLU A 32 -13.93 0.21 19.14
CA GLU A 32 -14.80 -0.10 20.27
C GLU A 32 -16.15 0.63 20.19
N GLY A 33 -16.23 1.67 19.35
CA GLY A 33 -17.44 2.49 19.18
C GLY A 33 -17.56 3.61 20.22
N ASP A 34 -16.49 3.88 20.96
CA ASP A 34 -16.39 5.00 21.90
C ASP A 34 -16.05 6.28 21.14
N ILE A 35 -17.07 6.94 20.64
CA ILE A 35 -16.99 8.17 19.84
C ILE A 35 -17.67 9.31 20.61
N PRO A 36 -17.17 10.56 20.50
CA PRO A 36 -17.75 11.72 21.14
C PRO A 36 -19.27 11.84 20.89
N HIS A 37 -20.04 12.11 21.93
CA HIS A 37 -21.51 12.09 21.89
C HIS A 37 -22.13 13.01 20.83
N TRP A 38 -21.50 14.14 20.53
CA TRP A 38 -21.97 15.05 19.49
C TRP A 38 -21.89 14.44 18.08
N LEU A 39 -20.89 13.60 17.81
CA LEU A 39 -20.77 12.84 16.56
C LEU A 39 -21.81 11.72 16.48
N THR A 40 -22.00 10.96 17.54
CA THR A 40 -23.02 9.89 17.56
C THR A 40 -24.43 10.42 17.36
N LYS A 41 -24.72 11.64 17.81
CA LYS A 41 -26.02 12.29 17.59
C LYS A 41 -26.25 12.64 16.11
N THR A 42 -25.24 13.16 15.41
CA THR A 42 -25.32 13.43 13.96
C THR A 42 -25.43 12.15 13.14
N GLU A 43 -24.65 11.12 13.50
CA GLU A 43 -24.72 9.80 12.86
C GLU A 43 -26.09 9.14 13.00
N SER A 44 -26.75 9.27 14.16
CA SER A 44 -28.02 8.58 14.43
C SER A 44 -29.10 8.94 13.41
N GLY A 45 -29.11 10.17 12.92
CA GLY A 45 -29.98 10.60 11.82
C GLY A 45 -29.66 9.86 10.51
N LEU A 46 -28.38 9.81 10.15
CA LEU A 46 -27.90 9.12 8.94
C LEU A 46 -28.22 7.62 8.98
N TRP A 47 -27.88 6.94 10.10
CA TRP A 47 -28.14 5.51 10.25
C TRP A 47 -29.61 5.16 10.24
N ARG A 48 -30.48 6.05 10.74
CA ARG A 48 -31.94 5.87 10.69
C ARG A 48 -32.44 5.99 9.26
N CYS A 49 -31.99 6.99 8.50
CA CYS A 49 -32.35 7.16 7.09
C CYS A 49 -31.89 5.97 6.24
N CYS A 50 -30.73 5.39 6.55
CA CYS A 50 -30.18 4.23 5.84
C CYS A 50 -30.73 2.87 6.33
N GLY A 51 -31.64 2.84 7.32
CA GLY A 51 -32.21 1.60 7.87
C GLY A 51 -31.19 0.73 8.65
N LEU A 52 -30.08 1.31 9.09
CA LEU A 52 -29.00 0.59 9.83
C LEU A 52 -29.23 0.60 11.34
N GLN A 53 -30.16 1.42 11.85
CA GLN A 53 -30.43 1.53 13.28
C GLN A 53 -31.57 0.58 13.70
N LYS A 54 -31.34 -0.17 14.80
CA LYS A 54 -32.39 -0.97 15.44
C LYS A 54 -33.35 -0.10 16.27
N PRO A 55 -34.56 -0.58 16.54
CA PRO A 55 -35.38 -0.02 17.62
C PRO A 55 -34.57 -0.05 18.93
N GLY A 56 -34.31 1.12 19.52
CA GLY A 56 -33.43 1.25 20.69
C GLY A 56 -32.11 1.99 20.43
N GLY A 57 -31.87 2.43 19.20
CA GLY A 57 -30.75 3.33 18.87
C GLY A 57 -29.42 2.68 18.56
N THR A 58 -29.27 1.37 18.72
CA THR A 58 -28.03 0.64 18.41
C THR A 58 -27.94 0.30 16.91
N VAL A 59 -26.73 0.25 16.37
CA VAL A 59 -26.48 -0.15 14.99
C VAL A 59 -26.64 -1.66 14.83
N LYS A 60 -27.22 -2.10 13.71
CA LYS A 60 -27.33 -3.52 13.35
C LYS A 60 -25.96 -4.05 12.94
N GLU A 61 -25.40 -4.96 13.72
CA GLU A 61 -24.13 -5.62 13.37
C GLU A 61 -24.34 -6.72 12.32
N MET A 62 -23.26 -7.01 11.57
CA MET A 62 -23.18 -7.98 10.48
C MET A 62 -22.32 -9.18 10.90
N ASN A 63 -22.65 -10.36 10.40
CA ASN A 63 -21.73 -11.48 10.40
C ASN A 63 -20.65 -11.28 9.32
N TRP A 64 -19.62 -12.12 9.32
CA TRP A 64 -18.48 -11.97 8.41
C TRP A 64 -18.88 -12.00 6.92
N TRP A 65 -19.87 -12.81 6.55
CA TRP A 65 -20.33 -12.93 5.17
C TRP A 65 -21.11 -11.69 4.71
N GLN A 66 -21.99 -11.18 5.56
CA GLN A 66 -22.70 -9.92 5.28
C GLN A 66 -21.74 -8.74 5.19
N TYR A 67 -20.71 -8.73 6.04
CA TYR A 67 -19.66 -7.72 6.01
C TYR A 67 -18.86 -7.81 4.70
N ALA A 68 -18.45 -9.01 4.29
CA ALA A 68 -17.74 -9.25 3.03
C ALA A 68 -18.59 -8.82 1.82
N LEU A 69 -19.88 -9.19 1.80
CA LEU A 69 -20.78 -8.80 0.72
C LEU A 69 -20.97 -7.28 0.66
N ALA A 70 -21.11 -6.61 1.80
CA ALA A 70 -21.18 -5.14 1.85
C ALA A 70 -19.91 -4.48 1.28
N ILE A 71 -18.73 -4.97 1.63
CA ILE A 71 -17.45 -4.52 1.07
C ILE A 71 -17.39 -4.70 -0.45
N ILE A 72 -17.80 -5.87 -0.96
CA ILE A 72 -17.81 -6.14 -2.41
C ILE A 72 -18.77 -5.20 -3.13
N ILE A 73 -20.01 -5.07 -2.66
CA ILE A 73 -21.02 -4.20 -3.28
C ILE A 73 -20.54 -2.75 -3.28
N PHE A 74 -19.97 -2.28 -2.17
CA PHE A 74 -19.44 -0.92 -2.06
C PHE A 74 -18.35 -0.66 -3.10
N ASN A 75 -17.36 -1.54 -3.21
CA ASN A 75 -16.25 -1.38 -4.16
C ASN A 75 -16.71 -1.53 -5.61
N LEU A 76 -17.60 -2.48 -5.93
CA LEU A 76 -18.15 -2.62 -7.29
C LEU A 76 -19.00 -1.40 -7.71
N THR A 77 -19.71 -0.78 -6.76
CA THR A 77 -20.42 0.48 -7.03
C THR A 77 -19.42 1.59 -7.35
N GLY A 78 -18.33 1.71 -6.57
CA GLY A 78 -17.24 2.65 -6.83
C GLY A 78 -16.59 2.42 -8.20
N LEU A 79 -16.34 1.14 -8.57
CA LEU A 79 -15.82 0.77 -9.88
C LEU A 79 -16.72 1.27 -11.01
N LEU A 80 -18.02 0.98 -10.92
CA LEU A 80 -18.97 1.37 -11.97
C LEU A 80 -19.04 2.89 -12.12
N LEU A 81 -19.12 3.62 -11.01
CA LEU A 81 -19.19 5.08 -11.02
C LEU A 81 -17.92 5.70 -11.60
N LEU A 82 -16.74 5.23 -11.17
CA LEU A 82 -15.46 5.71 -11.70
C LEU A 82 -15.30 5.37 -13.18
N PHE A 83 -15.63 4.15 -13.60
CA PHE A 83 -15.58 3.73 -14.99
C PHE A 83 -16.44 4.64 -15.90
N ILE A 84 -17.68 4.92 -15.51
CA ILE A 84 -18.58 5.81 -16.24
C ILE A 84 -18.00 7.22 -16.31
N LEU A 85 -17.51 7.75 -15.18
CA LEU A 85 -16.91 9.08 -15.11
C LEU A 85 -15.74 9.22 -16.10
N LEU A 86 -14.83 8.24 -16.13
CA LEU A 86 -13.64 8.26 -17.00
C LEU A 86 -13.99 8.20 -18.49
N ILE A 87 -14.98 7.40 -18.88
CA ILE A 87 -15.41 7.32 -20.28
C ILE A 87 -16.13 8.61 -20.71
N THR A 88 -16.90 9.23 -19.83
CA THR A 88 -17.74 10.39 -20.16
C THR A 88 -17.07 11.73 -19.90
N GLN A 89 -15.83 11.77 -19.40
CA GLN A 89 -15.18 13.01 -18.96
C GLN A 89 -15.13 14.12 -20.02
N GLY A 90 -15.09 13.77 -21.30
CA GLY A 90 -15.04 14.76 -22.40
C GLY A 90 -16.25 15.67 -22.46
N GLY A 91 -17.42 15.24 -21.96
CA GLY A 91 -18.64 16.04 -21.86
C GLY A 91 -18.91 16.65 -20.50
N LEU A 92 -18.01 16.45 -19.53
CA LEU A 92 -18.21 16.90 -18.15
C LEU A 92 -17.53 18.27 -17.88
N PRO A 93 -17.99 19.04 -16.88
CA PRO A 93 -17.39 20.32 -16.50
C PRO A 93 -15.99 20.11 -15.88
N LEU A 94 -15.30 21.24 -15.61
CA LEU A 94 -13.92 21.26 -15.06
C LEU A 94 -12.91 20.50 -15.92
N ASN A 95 -13.07 20.61 -17.24
CA ASN A 95 -12.17 20.07 -18.25
C ASN A 95 -11.61 21.19 -19.16
N PRO A 96 -10.79 22.12 -18.60
CA PRO A 96 -10.33 23.28 -19.37
C PRO A 96 -9.40 22.92 -20.54
N GLN A 97 -8.81 21.71 -20.53
CA GLN A 97 -7.95 21.21 -21.60
C GLN A 97 -8.73 20.43 -22.66
N HIS A 98 -10.05 20.24 -22.50
CA HIS A 98 -10.90 19.47 -23.39
C HIS A 98 -10.42 18.03 -23.63
N PHE A 99 -9.91 17.36 -22.60
CA PHE A 99 -9.49 15.97 -22.68
C PHE A 99 -10.70 15.08 -23.07
N PRO A 100 -10.52 14.16 -24.03
CA PRO A 100 -11.56 13.22 -24.41
C PRO A 100 -11.80 12.16 -23.33
N GLY A 101 -12.89 11.39 -23.44
CA GLY A 101 -13.10 10.20 -22.61
C GLY A 101 -12.01 9.14 -22.83
N LEU A 102 -11.68 8.38 -21.81
CA LEU A 102 -10.71 7.30 -21.89
C LEU A 102 -11.26 6.14 -22.75
N LYS A 103 -10.35 5.39 -23.37
CA LYS A 103 -10.71 4.09 -23.97
C LYS A 103 -11.21 3.15 -22.88
N TRP A 104 -12.16 2.28 -23.23
CA TRP A 104 -12.84 1.43 -22.25
C TRP A 104 -11.90 0.49 -21.48
N ASP A 105 -10.89 -0.07 -22.11
CA ASP A 105 -9.91 -0.96 -21.48
C ASP A 105 -9.03 -0.23 -20.47
N LEU A 106 -8.57 0.98 -20.79
CA LEU A 106 -7.82 1.85 -19.89
C LEU A 106 -8.70 2.36 -18.74
N ALA A 107 -9.94 2.76 -19.03
CA ALA A 107 -10.90 3.19 -18.02
C ALA A 107 -11.24 2.07 -17.03
N LEU A 108 -11.39 0.82 -17.52
CA LEU A 108 -11.62 -0.36 -16.68
C LEU A 108 -10.41 -0.65 -15.80
N ASN A 109 -9.20 -0.65 -16.36
CA ASN A 109 -7.98 -0.85 -15.61
C ASN A 109 -7.85 0.20 -14.49
N THR A 110 -8.03 1.47 -14.82
CA THR A 110 -7.98 2.57 -13.85
C THR A 110 -9.04 2.43 -12.77
N ALA A 111 -10.28 2.11 -13.13
CA ALA A 111 -11.36 1.94 -12.17
C ALA A 111 -11.10 0.78 -11.20
N VAL A 112 -10.67 -0.38 -11.70
CA VAL A 112 -10.27 -1.53 -10.86
C VAL A 112 -9.10 -1.16 -9.96
N SER A 113 -8.10 -0.49 -10.50
CA SER A 113 -6.89 -0.09 -9.79
C SER A 113 -7.22 0.82 -8.60
N PHE A 114 -8.06 1.83 -8.78
CA PHE A 114 -8.38 2.80 -7.73
C PHE A 114 -9.31 2.26 -6.65
N ILE A 115 -10.27 1.40 -6.98
CA ILE A 115 -11.12 0.79 -5.95
C ILE A 115 -10.37 -0.21 -5.06
N THR A 116 -9.27 -0.76 -5.56
CA THR A 116 -8.45 -1.75 -4.85
C THR A 116 -7.29 -1.15 -4.06
N ASN A 117 -7.14 0.17 -4.06
CA ASN A 117 -6.02 0.90 -3.42
C ASN A 117 -4.66 0.62 -4.08
N THR A 118 -4.65 0.23 -5.35
CA THR A 118 -3.43 -0.02 -6.11
C THR A 118 -2.95 1.25 -6.79
N ASP A 119 -3.89 2.00 -7.35
CA ASP A 119 -3.69 3.26 -8.07
C ASP A 119 -2.66 3.19 -9.21
N TRP A 120 -2.55 2.02 -9.83
CA TRP A 120 -1.78 1.84 -11.06
C TRP A 120 -2.35 2.71 -12.18
N GLN A 121 -1.50 3.49 -12.83
CA GLN A 121 -1.83 4.37 -13.93
C GLN A 121 -0.97 4.05 -15.16
N ALA A 122 -1.58 3.55 -16.23
CA ALA A 122 -0.91 3.32 -17.51
C ALA A 122 -0.96 4.56 -18.43
N TYR A 123 -1.06 5.75 -17.85
CA TYR A 123 -1.18 7.05 -18.54
C TYR A 123 -0.59 8.17 -17.68
N SER A 124 -0.31 9.31 -18.31
CA SER A 124 0.07 10.55 -17.62
C SER A 124 -1.19 11.32 -17.24
N GLY A 125 -1.43 11.48 -15.92
CA GLY A 125 -2.67 12.09 -15.39
C GLY A 125 -2.86 13.52 -15.90
N GLU A 126 -1.80 14.32 -15.90
CA GLU A 126 -1.77 15.71 -16.37
C GLU A 126 -2.08 15.88 -17.86
N ASN A 127 -1.89 14.84 -18.67
CA ASN A 127 -2.16 14.87 -20.12
C ASN A 127 -3.43 14.10 -20.52
N THR A 128 -4.14 13.52 -19.56
CA THR A 128 -5.22 12.55 -19.86
C THR A 128 -6.51 12.86 -19.11
N LEU A 129 -6.43 13.36 -17.88
CA LEU A 129 -7.57 13.48 -16.98
C LEU A 129 -7.98 14.93 -16.71
N SER A 130 -9.30 15.18 -16.76
CA SER A 130 -9.88 16.44 -16.34
C SER A 130 -9.78 16.63 -14.82
N TYR A 131 -9.87 17.86 -14.34
CA TYR A 131 -9.89 18.15 -12.89
C TYR A 131 -11.05 17.45 -12.18
N LEU A 132 -12.21 17.37 -12.83
CA LEU A 132 -13.34 16.65 -12.27
C LEU A 132 -13.00 15.16 -12.08
N SER A 133 -12.39 14.51 -13.07
CA SER A 133 -11.97 13.10 -12.99
C SER A 133 -10.92 12.89 -11.90
N GLN A 134 -9.96 13.80 -11.77
CA GLN A 134 -8.94 13.75 -10.70
C GLN A 134 -9.57 13.88 -9.30
N MET A 135 -10.50 14.82 -9.10
CA MET A 135 -11.09 15.10 -7.79
C MET A 135 -12.19 14.12 -7.41
N THR A 136 -13.27 14.06 -8.21
CA THR A 136 -14.45 13.27 -7.88
C THR A 136 -14.30 11.79 -8.24
N GLY A 137 -13.39 11.48 -9.13
CA GLY A 137 -12.99 10.12 -9.47
C GLY A 137 -11.86 9.62 -8.58
N LEU A 138 -10.63 9.98 -8.89
CA LEU A 138 -9.44 9.39 -8.27
C LEU A 138 -9.32 9.73 -6.78
N THR A 139 -9.37 11.02 -6.42
CA THR A 139 -9.22 11.45 -5.01
C THR A 139 -10.30 10.86 -4.11
N VAL A 140 -11.56 10.79 -4.57
CA VAL A 140 -12.64 10.14 -3.79
C VAL A 140 -12.34 8.66 -3.59
N GLN A 141 -11.88 7.95 -4.62
CA GLN A 141 -11.52 6.54 -4.48
C GLN A 141 -10.31 6.32 -3.54
N ASN A 142 -9.36 7.24 -3.48
CA ASN A 142 -8.26 7.18 -2.51
C ASN A 142 -8.77 7.16 -1.06
N PHE A 143 -9.83 7.93 -0.74
CA PHE A 143 -10.49 7.85 0.56
C PHE A 143 -11.21 6.51 0.77
N LEU A 144 -12.00 6.08 -0.21
CA LEU A 144 -12.91 4.95 -0.08
C LEU A 144 -12.17 3.61 -0.08
N SER A 145 -11.14 3.46 -0.91
CA SER A 145 -10.31 2.25 -0.98
C SER A 145 -9.45 2.07 0.28
N ALA A 146 -8.89 3.16 0.82
CA ALA A 146 -8.20 3.16 2.10
C ALA A 146 -9.13 2.81 3.26
N ALA A 147 -10.33 3.42 3.30
CA ALA A 147 -11.33 3.10 4.31
C ALA A 147 -11.77 1.63 4.27
N THR A 148 -11.85 1.03 3.08
CA THR A 148 -12.13 -0.40 2.91
C THR A 148 -11.06 -1.26 3.58
N GLY A 149 -9.78 -0.98 3.38
CA GLY A 149 -8.67 -1.72 3.99
C GLY A 149 -8.69 -1.64 5.52
N ILE A 150 -8.89 -0.43 6.06
CA ILE A 150 -8.97 -0.19 7.51
C ILE A 150 -10.22 -0.89 8.11
N ALA A 151 -11.36 -0.87 7.42
CA ALA A 151 -12.58 -1.53 7.87
C ALA A 151 -12.40 -3.05 8.02
N VAL A 152 -11.72 -3.70 7.08
CA VAL A 152 -11.36 -5.12 7.16
C VAL A 152 -10.44 -5.38 8.37
N ALA A 153 -9.45 -4.50 8.61
CA ALA A 153 -8.60 -4.60 9.80
C ALA A 153 -9.42 -4.45 11.09
N PHE A 154 -10.39 -3.54 11.14
CA PHE A 154 -11.29 -3.39 12.30
C PHE A 154 -12.09 -4.67 12.57
N ALA A 155 -12.63 -5.30 11.53
CA ALA A 155 -13.35 -6.56 11.66
C ALA A 155 -12.44 -7.66 12.24
N LEU A 156 -11.20 -7.77 11.77
CA LEU A 156 -10.24 -8.75 12.28
C LEU A 156 -9.79 -8.44 13.72
N ILE A 157 -9.53 -7.18 14.07
CA ILE A 157 -9.18 -6.78 15.44
C ILE A 157 -10.32 -7.14 16.41
N ARG A 158 -11.57 -6.81 16.04
CA ARG A 158 -12.75 -7.21 16.83
C ARG A 158 -12.85 -8.72 16.98
N ALA A 159 -12.49 -9.48 15.94
CA ALA A 159 -12.51 -10.93 16.01
C ALA A 159 -11.50 -11.50 17.01
N PHE A 160 -10.41 -10.83 17.29
CA PHE A 160 -9.48 -11.22 18.35
C PHE A 160 -9.94 -10.77 19.74
N SER A 161 -10.55 -9.59 19.87
CA SER A 161 -10.98 -9.05 21.17
C SER A 161 -12.29 -9.66 21.68
N ARG A 162 -13.27 -9.89 20.78
CA ARG A 162 -14.59 -10.46 21.10
C ARG A 162 -14.55 -11.99 21.17
N HIS A 163 -15.48 -12.59 21.90
CA HIS A 163 -15.59 -14.04 22.03
C HIS A 163 -17.05 -14.48 22.21
N GLY A 164 -17.40 -15.62 21.62
CA GLY A 164 -18.74 -16.21 21.75
C GLY A 164 -19.87 -15.41 21.09
N VAL A 165 -19.54 -14.59 20.08
CA VAL A 165 -20.50 -13.83 19.26
C VAL A 165 -20.32 -14.18 17.78
N GLU A 166 -21.31 -13.86 16.95
CA GLU A 166 -21.28 -14.18 15.51
C GLU A 166 -21.00 -12.95 14.63
N THR A 167 -20.92 -11.76 15.24
CA THR A 167 -20.85 -10.49 14.51
C THR A 167 -19.48 -9.84 14.61
N VAL A 168 -19.03 -9.24 13.51
CA VAL A 168 -17.71 -8.58 13.38
C VAL A 168 -17.81 -7.05 13.30
N GLY A 169 -19.02 -6.49 13.33
CA GLY A 169 -19.29 -5.06 13.21
C GLY A 169 -20.25 -4.75 12.06
N ASN A 170 -20.20 -3.52 11.54
CA ASN A 170 -20.98 -3.11 10.37
C ASN A 170 -20.09 -2.35 9.38
N ALA A 171 -19.94 -2.89 8.16
CA ALA A 171 -19.05 -2.36 7.14
C ALA A 171 -19.38 -0.92 6.75
N TRP A 172 -20.66 -0.58 6.57
CA TRP A 172 -21.09 0.77 6.18
C TRP A 172 -20.73 1.81 7.24
N VAL A 173 -20.93 1.45 8.51
CA VAL A 173 -20.58 2.34 9.63
C VAL A 173 -19.07 2.50 9.75
N ASP A 174 -18.32 1.41 9.63
CA ASP A 174 -16.86 1.44 9.72
C ASP A 174 -16.27 2.30 8.59
N ILE A 175 -16.67 2.08 7.32
CA ILE A 175 -16.19 2.87 6.18
C ILE A 175 -16.53 4.35 6.37
N THR A 176 -17.75 4.68 6.77
CA THR A 176 -18.17 6.08 6.96
C THR A 176 -17.36 6.76 8.06
N ARG A 177 -17.18 6.11 9.21
CA ARG A 177 -16.41 6.66 10.34
C ARG A 177 -14.95 6.84 10.00
N ILE A 178 -14.33 5.85 9.38
CA ILE A 178 -12.94 5.92 8.95
C ILE A 178 -12.75 7.09 7.98
N THR A 179 -13.64 7.22 6.98
CA THR A 179 -13.55 8.30 6.00
C THR A 179 -13.71 9.67 6.66
N LEU A 180 -14.76 9.87 7.46
CA LEU A 180 -15.11 11.19 7.97
C LEU A 180 -14.33 11.62 9.22
N TYR A 181 -13.92 10.68 10.07
CA TYR A 181 -13.32 11.01 11.37
C TYR A 181 -11.84 10.70 11.47
N LEU A 182 -11.30 9.90 10.55
CA LEU A 182 -9.87 9.60 10.50
C LEU A 182 -9.21 10.20 9.26
N LEU A 183 -9.62 9.76 8.06
CA LEU A 183 -8.93 10.11 6.82
C LEU A 183 -9.13 11.58 6.45
N LEU A 184 -10.36 12.08 6.46
CA LEU A 184 -10.67 13.44 6.03
C LEU A 184 -10.00 14.51 6.90
N PRO A 185 -10.07 14.50 8.25
CA PRO A 185 -9.40 15.52 9.06
C PRO A 185 -7.88 15.51 8.90
N LEU A 186 -7.28 14.32 8.87
CA LEU A 186 -5.82 14.20 8.71
C LEU A 186 -5.37 14.68 7.32
N SER A 187 -6.10 14.30 6.26
CA SER A 187 -5.75 14.73 4.91
C SER A 187 -5.91 16.24 4.73
N MET A 188 -6.89 16.87 5.38
CA MET A 188 -7.02 18.34 5.35
C MET A 188 -5.80 19.02 5.99
N ILE A 189 -5.33 18.55 7.14
CA ILE A 189 -4.14 19.09 7.80
C ILE A 189 -2.91 18.93 6.89
N ILE A 190 -2.71 17.74 6.33
CA ILE A 190 -1.57 17.45 5.45
C ILE A 190 -1.64 18.28 4.16
N ALA A 191 -2.83 18.45 3.56
CA ALA A 191 -3.01 19.27 2.38
C ALA A 191 -2.65 20.75 2.63
N LEU A 192 -3.03 21.31 3.78
CA LEU A 192 -2.63 22.67 4.18
C LEU A 192 -1.12 22.82 4.33
N VAL A 193 -0.47 21.79 4.88
CA VAL A 193 1.00 21.77 4.98
C VAL A 193 1.62 21.69 3.58
N PHE A 194 1.12 20.87 2.67
CA PHE A 194 1.63 20.78 1.30
C PHE A 194 1.46 22.09 0.55
N VAL A 195 0.30 22.74 0.66
CA VAL A 195 0.10 24.09 0.08
C VAL A 195 1.12 25.08 0.64
N SER A 196 1.40 25.06 1.94
CA SER A 196 2.42 25.92 2.54
C SER A 196 3.83 25.65 2.05
N GLN A 197 4.11 24.45 1.54
CA GLN A 197 5.38 24.07 0.94
C GLN A 197 5.46 24.37 -0.58
N GLY A 198 4.37 24.86 -1.18
CA GLY A 198 4.34 25.22 -2.61
C GLY A 198 3.73 24.15 -3.52
N VAL A 199 3.11 23.10 -2.98
CA VAL A 199 2.30 22.17 -3.78
C VAL A 199 1.05 22.90 -4.26
N MET A 200 0.79 22.85 -5.58
CA MET A 200 -0.28 23.65 -6.16
C MET A 200 -1.68 23.12 -5.79
N GLN A 201 -2.61 24.07 -5.65
CA GLN A 201 -4.02 23.79 -5.40
C GLN A 201 -4.88 24.89 -6.04
N ASN A 202 -5.24 24.70 -7.31
CA ASN A 202 -6.06 25.66 -8.07
C ASN A 202 -6.92 24.95 -9.12
N PHE A 203 -7.69 25.74 -9.87
CA PHE A 203 -8.54 25.29 -10.97
C PHE A 203 -8.26 26.09 -12.25
N GLU A 204 -7.13 26.76 -12.31
CA GLU A 204 -6.75 27.53 -13.48
C GLU A 204 -6.48 26.62 -14.68
N PRO A 205 -6.74 27.07 -15.91
CA PRO A 205 -6.26 26.40 -17.11
C PRO A 205 -4.73 26.29 -17.11
N TYR A 206 -4.21 25.30 -17.82
CA TYR A 206 -2.76 25.14 -18.00
C TYR A 206 -2.16 26.42 -18.60
N GLN A 207 -1.01 26.81 -18.08
CA GLN A 207 -0.34 28.06 -18.49
C GLN A 207 0.72 27.79 -19.53
N LEU A 208 0.62 28.52 -20.64
CA LEU A 208 1.65 28.51 -21.68
C LEU A 208 2.74 29.52 -21.30
N ILE A 209 3.96 29.05 -21.14
CA ILE A 209 5.11 29.89 -20.86
C ILE A 209 6.16 29.76 -21.99
N HIS A 210 7.02 30.75 -22.12
CA HIS A 210 8.18 30.70 -22.97
C HIS A 210 9.42 30.39 -22.14
N THR A 211 10.19 29.37 -22.56
CA THR A 211 11.46 29.01 -21.93
C THR A 211 12.55 30.02 -22.29
N ILE A 212 13.70 29.94 -21.64
CA ILE A 212 14.88 30.78 -21.94
C ILE A 212 15.35 30.59 -23.40
N GLU A 213 15.09 29.42 -23.98
CA GLU A 213 15.41 29.08 -25.38
C GLU A 213 14.29 29.46 -26.37
N ASP A 214 13.32 30.28 -25.92
CA ASP A 214 12.13 30.72 -26.67
C ASP A 214 11.22 29.57 -27.18
N GLN A 215 11.31 28.42 -26.54
CA GLN A 215 10.36 27.31 -26.78
C GLN A 215 9.11 27.47 -25.93
N GLN A 216 7.97 27.05 -26.46
CA GLN A 216 6.71 27.03 -25.70
C GLN A 216 6.64 25.79 -24.81
N GLN A 217 6.37 26.00 -23.53
CA GLN A 217 6.14 24.95 -22.57
C GLN A 217 4.77 25.14 -21.90
N LEU A 218 3.96 24.06 -21.85
CA LEU A 218 2.69 24.05 -21.18
C LEU A 218 2.88 23.59 -19.73
N ILE A 219 2.56 24.46 -18.77
CA ILE A 219 2.66 24.16 -17.34
C ILE A 219 1.31 23.65 -16.85
N PRO A 220 1.19 22.38 -16.44
CA PRO A 220 -0.04 21.85 -15.87
C PRO A 220 -0.39 22.53 -14.55
N MET A 221 -1.67 22.84 -14.37
CA MET A 221 -2.29 23.39 -13.15
C MET A 221 -3.29 22.39 -12.59
N GLY A 222 -3.74 22.58 -11.35
CA GLY A 222 -4.81 21.75 -10.82
C GLY A 222 -4.86 21.59 -9.30
N PRO A 223 -5.82 20.79 -8.81
CA PRO A 223 -6.03 20.51 -7.39
C PRO A 223 -5.10 19.40 -6.87
N VAL A 224 -3.79 19.63 -6.89
CA VAL A 224 -2.75 18.64 -6.62
C VAL A 224 -2.63 18.34 -5.13
N ALA A 225 -2.53 19.36 -4.25
CA ALA A 225 -2.23 19.18 -2.83
C ALA A 225 -3.29 18.34 -2.08
N SER A 226 -4.56 18.48 -2.42
CA SER A 226 -5.64 17.71 -1.80
C SER A 226 -5.58 16.22 -2.19
N GLN A 227 -5.26 15.92 -3.44
CA GLN A 227 -5.07 14.53 -3.90
C GLN A 227 -3.81 13.93 -3.28
N GLU A 228 -2.70 14.67 -3.27
CA GLU A 228 -1.43 14.22 -2.71
C GLU A 228 -1.56 13.87 -1.22
N ALA A 229 -2.28 14.67 -0.45
CA ALA A 229 -2.46 14.43 0.98
C ALA A 229 -3.16 13.09 1.27
N ILE A 230 -4.27 12.79 0.62
CA ILE A 230 -4.98 11.53 0.84
C ILE A 230 -4.26 10.35 0.18
N LYS A 231 -3.66 10.54 -0.99
CA LYS A 231 -2.85 9.53 -1.68
C LYS A 231 -1.80 8.94 -0.75
N LEU A 232 -1.09 9.77 -0.02
CA LEU A 232 -0.04 9.33 0.90
C LEU A 232 -0.59 8.78 2.20
N LEU A 233 -1.57 9.45 2.81
CA LEU A 233 -2.18 9.02 4.05
C LEU A 233 -2.95 7.70 3.91
N GLY A 234 -3.60 7.50 2.77
CA GLY A 234 -4.34 6.28 2.43
C GLY A 234 -3.46 5.14 1.91
N THR A 235 -2.12 5.34 1.85
CA THR A 235 -1.18 4.41 1.20
C THR A 235 -1.67 3.97 -0.18
N ASN A 236 -2.10 4.94 -0.98
CA ASN A 236 -2.63 4.69 -2.30
C ASN A 236 -1.47 4.55 -3.31
N GLY A 237 -1.07 5.60 -3.91
CA GLY A 237 -0.14 5.66 -5.03
C GLY A 237 -0.76 6.44 -6.17
N GLY A 238 -0.29 6.26 -7.38
CA GLY A 238 -0.69 7.09 -8.48
C GLY A 238 -0.30 8.54 -8.26
N GLY A 239 -0.94 9.46 -8.91
CA GLY A 239 -0.68 10.88 -8.74
C GLY A 239 -1.37 11.72 -9.79
N PHE A 240 -1.36 13.04 -9.57
CA PHE A 240 -1.80 14.00 -10.56
C PHE A 240 -0.86 13.99 -11.76
N PHE A 241 0.46 13.92 -11.50
CA PHE A 241 1.52 13.86 -12.50
C PHE A 241 2.02 12.42 -12.70
N ALA A 242 2.40 12.07 -13.93
CA ALA A 242 2.99 10.77 -14.24
C ALA A 242 4.28 10.49 -13.47
N ALA A 243 5.10 11.53 -13.27
CA ALA A 243 6.32 11.46 -12.48
C ALA A 243 6.08 11.31 -10.97
N ASN A 244 4.82 11.37 -10.53
CA ASN A 244 4.40 11.21 -9.14
C ASN A 244 5.15 12.17 -8.19
N SER A 245 5.49 11.75 -6.99
CA SER A 245 6.22 12.56 -6.00
C SER A 245 7.68 12.89 -6.38
N SER A 246 8.17 12.50 -7.55
CA SER A 246 9.38 13.07 -8.13
C SER A 246 9.12 14.40 -8.84
N HIS A 247 7.85 14.67 -9.22
CA HIS A 247 7.50 15.94 -9.85
C HIS A 247 7.60 17.11 -8.86
N PRO A 248 8.22 18.25 -9.23
CA PRO A 248 8.38 19.40 -8.32
C PRO A 248 7.06 19.96 -7.80
N PHE A 249 5.97 19.83 -8.52
CA PHE A 249 4.65 20.34 -8.12
C PHE A 249 3.89 19.43 -7.16
N GLU A 250 4.29 18.16 -7.02
CA GLU A 250 3.77 17.27 -5.97
C GLU A 250 4.67 17.25 -4.72
N ASN A 251 6.00 17.42 -4.91
CA ASN A 251 6.97 17.31 -3.82
C ASN A 251 8.12 18.30 -3.97
N PRO A 252 7.87 19.61 -3.74
CA PRO A 252 8.85 20.67 -4.03
C PRO A 252 10.05 20.73 -3.10
N THR A 253 9.89 20.35 -1.81
CA THR A 253 10.90 20.62 -0.77
C THR A 253 11.31 19.35 -0.01
N ALA A 254 12.42 19.41 0.72
CA ALA A 254 12.83 18.34 1.61
C ALA A 254 11.82 18.12 2.77
N ILE A 255 11.11 19.20 3.19
CA ILE A 255 10.07 19.12 4.22
C ILE A 255 8.84 18.39 3.67
N SER A 256 8.37 18.73 2.46
CA SER A 256 7.27 18.01 1.83
C SER A 256 7.61 16.53 1.66
N ASN A 257 8.82 16.19 1.23
CA ASN A 257 9.29 14.81 1.10
C ASN A 257 9.27 14.06 2.45
N PHE A 258 9.73 14.70 3.53
CA PHE A 258 9.70 14.10 4.86
C PHE A 258 8.27 13.85 5.36
N ILE A 259 7.36 14.81 5.14
CA ILE A 259 5.95 14.66 5.53
C ILE A 259 5.26 13.61 4.68
N GLN A 260 5.62 13.46 3.41
CA GLN A 260 5.11 12.40 2.54
C GLN A 260 5.42 11.01 3.11
N ILE A 261 6.69 10.71 3.36
CA ILE A 261 7.09 9.40 3.93
C ILE A 261 6.51 9.15 5.32
N LEU A 262 6.36 10.21 6.12
CA LEU A 262 5.71 10.11 7.43
C LEU A 262 4.23 9.77 7.31
N SER A 263 3.51 10.42 6.38
CA SER A 263 2.09 10.20 6.13
C SER A 263 1.79 8.77 5.68
N ILE A 264 2.67 8.19 4.83
CA ILE A 264 2.55 6.81 4.35
C ILE A 264 2.56 5.81 5.52
N LEU A 265 3.48 5.93 6.48
CA LEU A 265 3.62 4.95 7.56
C LEU A 265 2.77 5.27 8.81
N LEU A 266 2.13 6.44 8.87
CA LEU A 266 1.46 6.93 10.08
C LEU A 266 0.29 6.03 10.51
N ILE A 267 -0.68 5.79 9.63
CA ILE A 267 -1.85 4.94 9.94
C ILE A 267 -1.47 3.47 10.11
N PRO A 268 -0.65 2.85 9.25
CA PRO A 268 -0.17 1.48 9.47
C PRO A 268 0.48 1.27 10.83
N SER A 269 1.34 2.20 11.27
CA SER A 269 1.96 2.15 12.60
C SER A 269 0.93 2.34 13.72
N ALA A 270 0.00 3.27 13.56
CA ALA A 270 -1.06 3.54 14.53
C ALA A 270 -1.99 2.34 14.72
N LEU A 271 -2.26 1.57 13.65
CA LEU A 271 -3.06 0.34 13.72
C LEU A 271 -2.41 -0.74 14.60
N CYS A 272 -1.07 -0.82 14.65
CA CYS A 272 -0.38 -1.73 15.56
C CYS A 272 -0.61 -1.34 17.03
N PHE A 273 -0.59 -0.04 17.35
CA PHE A 273 -0.93 0.45 18.69
C PHE A 273 -2.40 0.20 19.03
N ALA A 274 -3.31 0.49 18.09
CA ALA A 274 -4.74 0.26 18.25
C ALA A 274 -5.04 -1.23 18.50
N PHE A 275 -4.38 -2.13 17.76
CA PHE A 275 -4.50 -3.57 17.97
C PHE A 275 -4.15 -3.98 19.39
N GLY A 276 -2.99 -3.53 19.91
CA GLY A 276 -2.57 -3.83 21.28
C GLY A 276 -3.55 -3.31 22.32
N GLN A 277 -4.09 -2.11 22.14
CA GLN A 277 -5.05 -1.50 23.05
C GLN A 277 -6.39 -2.24 23.09
N VAL A 278 -6.99 -2.52 21.93
CA VAL A 278 -8.29 -3.19 21.82
C VAL A 278 -8.25 -4.63 22.36
N ILE A 279 -7.11 -5.31 22.23
CA ILE A 279 -6.91 -6.67 22.78
C ILE A 279 -6.68 -6.64 24.30
N GLY A 280 -6.29 -5.49 24.86
CA GLY A 280 -5.92 -5.34 26.27
C GLY A 280 -4.49 -5.79 26.61
N ASP A 281 -3.63 -6.02 25.61
CA ASP A 281 -2.20 -6.31 25.76
C ASP A 281 -1.35 -5.54 24.74
N ASN A 282 -0.88 -4.36 25.14
CA ASN A 282 -0.07 -3.49 24.30
C ASN A 282 1.24 -4.14 23.81
N ARG A 283 1.74 -5.15 24.52
CA ARG A 283 2.97 -5.87 24.14
C ARG A 283 2.82 -6.58 22.81
N GLN A 284 1.61 -7.02 22.46
CA GLN A 284 1.32 -7.67 21.17
C GLN A 284 1.49 -6.70 19.99
N GLY A 285 0.89 -5.50 20.10
CA GLY A 285 1.06 -4.44 19.08
C GLY A 285 2.51 -4.01 18.93
N HIS A 286 3.24 -3.85 20.05
CA HIS A 286 4.66 -3.51 20.03
C HIS A 286 5.51 -4.62 19.37
N ALA A 287 5.20 -5.90 19.60
CA ALA A 287 5.94 -7.01 18.99
C ALA A 287 5.82 -7.01 17.46
N LEU A 288 4.61 -6.75 16.92
CA LEU A 288 4.40 -6.59 15.49
C LEU A 288 5.21 -5.41 14.96
N LEU A 289 5.11 -4.27 15.62
CA LEU A 289 5.81 -3.05 15.22
C LEU A 289 7.33 -3.21 15.23
N TRP A 290 7.89 -3.91 16.22
CA TRP A 290 9.33 -4.22 16.25
C TRP A 290 9.76 -5.11 15.11
N ALA A 291 8.97 -6.15 14.76
CA ALA A 291 9.27 -7.00 13.60
C ALA A 291 9.30 -6.18 12.31
N MET A 292 8.32 -5.30 12.12
CA MET A 292 8.25 -4.39 10.97
C MET A 292 9.44 -3.43 10.92
N CYS A 293 9.77 -2.78 12.05
CA CYS A 293 10.90 -1.83 12.12
C CYS A 293 12.24 -2.48 11.80
N ILE A 294 12.49 -3.70 12.29
CA ILE A 294 13.75 -4.41 12.04
C ILE A 294 13.92 -4.68 10.54
N ILE A 295 12.89 -5.24 9.89
CA ILE A 295 12.95 -5.52 8.45
C ILE A 295 13.11 -4.21 7.66
N PHE A 296 12.36 -3.16 8.00
CA PHE A 296 12.43 -1.85 7.37
C PHE A 296 13.83 -1.22 7.44
N VAL A 297 14.44 -1.22 8.62
CA VAL A 297 15.79 -0.64 8.81
C VAL A 297 16.83 -1.41 8.00
N VAL A 298 16.78 -2.74 8.03
CA VAL A 298 17.69 -3.58 7.24
C VAL A 298 17.52 -3.30 5.74
N ALA A 299 16.29 -3.29 5.24
CA ALA A 299 16.01 -2.98 3.84
C ALA A 299 16.51 -1.60 3.43
N THR A 300 16.26 -0.57 4.26
CA THR A 300 16.72 0.79 4.00
C THR A 300 18.24 0.89 3.92
N VAL A 301 18.96 0.25 4.85
CA VAL A 301 20.43 0.24 4.85
C VAL A 301 20.98 -0.45 3.61
N VAL A 302 20.37 -1.56 3.18
CA VAL A 302 20.81 -2.29 1.98
C VAL A 302 20.62 -1.45 0.71
N VAL A 303 19.46 -0.80 0.54
CA VAL A 303 19.21 0.09 -0.62
C VAL A 303 20.20 1.25 -0.63
N MET A 304 20.36 1.95 0.52
CA MET A 304 21.32 3.05 0.63
C MET A 304 22.75 2.61 0.26
N TYR A 305 23.17 1.44 0.74
CA TYR A 305 24.50 0.91 0.45
C TYR A 305 24.66 0.58 -1.04
N ALA A 306 23.66 -0.03 -1.67
CA ALA A 306 23.68 -0.37 -3.08
C ALA A 306 23.80 0.89 -3.97
N GLU A 307 22.97 1.91 -3.69
CA GLU A 307 22.94 3.13 -4.49
C GLU A 307 24.18 4.03 -4.26
N LEU A 308 24.77 4.01 -3.06
CA LEU A 308 26.02 4.73 -2.76
C LEU A 308 27.26 4.10 -3.41
N LYS A 309 27.20 2.83 -3.83
CA LYS A 309 28.30 2.20 -4.57
C LYS A 309 28.39 2.60 -6.05
N GLY A 310 27.38 3.29 -6.56
CA GLY A 310 27.27 3.65 -7.96
C GLY A 310 26.93 2.46 -8.88
N ASN A 311 26.80 2.77 -10.17
CA ASN A 311 26.53 1.77 -11.21
C ASN A 311 27.76 1.63 -12.12
N PRO A 312 28.47 0.50 -12.10
CA PRO A 312 29.68 0.30 -12.93
C PRO A 312 29.44 0.47 -14.43
N HIS A 313 28.21 0.26 -14.89
CA HIS A 313 27.85 0.44 -16.30
C HIS A 313 28.00 1.89 -16.76
N LEU A 314 27.69 2.86 -15.89
CA LEU A 314 27.85 4.28 -16.16
C LEU A 314 29.35 4.66 -16.33
N SER A 315 30.24 4.03 -15.56
CA SER A 315 31.70 4.23 -15.72
C SER A 315 32.19 3.77 -17.08
N LEU A 316 31.68 2.66 -17.61
CA LEU A 316 32.04 2.17 -18.94
C LEU A 316 31.61 3.15 -20.06
N LEU A 317 30.56 3.91 -19.81
CA LEU A 317 30.09 4.97 -20.72
C LEU A 317 30.81 6.31 -20.53
N GLY A 318 31.77 6.38 -19.61
CA GLY A 318 32.54 7.61 -19.32
C GLY A 318 31.84 8.61 -18.40
N ALA A 319 30.73 8.22 -17.77
CA ALA A 319 30.04 9.03 -16.76
C ALA A 319 30.67 8.88 -15.37
N ASP A 320 30.49 9.89 -14.51
CA ASP A 320 30.91 9.83 -13.10
C ASP A 320 30.08 8.77 -12.37
N ASN A 321 30.75 7.81 -11.75
CA ASN A 321 30.14 6.64 -11.12
C ASN A 321 30.31 6.61 -9.60
N ASN A 322 30.70 7.69 -8.97
CA ASN A 322 30.91 7.72 -7.51
C ASN A 322 29.65 7.36 -6.72
N ILE A 323 28.47 7.66 -7.26
CA ILE A 323 27.15 7.40 -6.68
C ILE A 323 26.11 7.22 -7.80
N ASN A 324 25.07 6.41 -7.57
CA ASN A 324 24.00 6.25 -8.56
C ASN A 324 22.92 7.33 -8.41
N MET A 325 23.02 8.40 -9.18
CA MET A 325 22.01 9.47 -9.23
C MET A 325 21.04 9.33 -10.41
N GLU A 326 21.17 8.31 -11.25
CA GLU A 326 20.24 8.08 -12.35
C GLU A 326 18.81 7.94 -11.84
N GLY A 327 17.87 8.61 -12.50
CA GLY A 327 16.45 8.59 -12.14
C GLY A 327 16.11 9.15 -10.76
N LYS A 328 17.03 9.84 -10.10
CA LYS A 328 16.86 10.45 -8.76
C LYS A 328 16.94 11.96 -8.82
N GLU A 329 16.10 12.60 -8.03
CA GLU A 329 16.05 14.05 -7.94
C GLU A 329 17.20 14.60 -7.08
N SER A 330 17.97 15.55 -7.65
CA SER A 330 19.11 16.17 -6.95
C SER A 330 18.72 16.87 -5.65
N ARG A 331 17.48 17.42 -5.55
CA ARG A 331 16.97 18.09 -4.36
C ARG A 331 16.78 17.15 -3.18
N PHE A 332 16.65 15.83 -3.39
CA PHE A 332 16.49 14.83 -2.34
C PHE A 332 17.78 14.04 -2.09
N GLY A 333 18.54 13.75 -3.13
CA GLY A 333 19.74 12.94 -3.06
C GLY A 333 19.45 11.46 -2.72
N ILE A 334 20.50 10.66 -2.63
CA ILE A 334 20.37 9.20 -2.48
C ILE A 334 19.71 8.79 -1.17
N LEU A 335 20.04 9.41 -0.04
CA LEU A 335 19.56 8.96 1.26
C LEU A 335 18.05 9.11 1.39
N ALA A 336 17.51 10.28 1.07
CA ALA A 336 16.06 10.51 1.15
C ALA A 336 15.29 9.68 0.10
N THR A 337 15.86 9.50 -1.09
CA THR A 337 15.29 8.67 -2.14
C THR A 337 15.24 7.20 -1.74
N SER A 338 16.32 6.66 -1.15
CA SER A 338 16.37 5.27 -0.70
C SER A 338 15.34 4.99 0.40
N ILE A 339 15.17 5.91 1.37
CA ILE A 339 14.13 5.77 2.39
C ILE A 339 12.75 5.80 1.73
N TYR A 340 12.51 6.71 0.80
CA TYR A 340 11.21 6.84 0.13
C TYR A 340 10.85 5.54 -0.62
N ALA A 341 11.80 4.98 -1.38
CA ALA A 341 11.60 3.73 -2.11
C ALA A 341 11.26 2.56 -1.17
N VAL A 342 11.92 2.46 -0.01
CA VAL A 342 11.62 1.43 0.98
C VAL A 342 10.28 1.69 1.69
N VAL A 343 9.96 2.94 2.04
CA VAL A 343 8.67 3.31 2.65
C VAL A 343 7.51 2.93 1.75
N THR A 344 7.56 3.30 0.48
CA THR A 344 6.45 3.07 -0.46
C THR A 344 6.22 1.60 -0.76
N THR A 345 7.28 0.81 -0.87
CA THR A 345 7.19 -0.63 -1.17
C THR A 345 6.98 -1.50 0.06
N ALA A 346 7.33 -1.00 1.24
CA ALA A 346 6.96 -1.62 2.51
C ALA A 346 5.47 -1.41 2.83
N ALA A 347 4.91 -0.26 2.45
CA ALA A 347 3.58 0.21 2.84
C ALA A 347 2.48 -0.01 1.79
N SER A 348 2.73 -0.69 0.68
CA SER A 348 1.74 -0.82 -0.40
C SER A 348 1.20 0.54 -0.88
N CYS A 349 2.10 1.54 -1.04
CA CYS A 349 1.66 2.90 -1.35
C CYS A 349 1.74 3.22 -2.85
N GLY A 350 2.77 2.74 -3.55
CA GLY A 350 2.96 3.03 -4.98
C GLY A 350 3.46 4.45 -5.30
N ALA A 351 3.45 5.40 -4.36
CA ALA A 351 4.04 6.71 -4.56
C ALA A 351 5.56 6.62 -4.71
N VAL A 352 6.15 7.36 -5.65
CA VAL A 352 7.58 7.32 -5.92
C VAL A 352 8.16 8.72 -6.05
N ASN A 353 9.34 8.97 -5.47
CA ASN A 353 10.10 10.20 -5.65
C ASN A 353 11.35 10.02 -6.52
N ALA A 354 11.48 8.86 -7.13
CA ALA A 354 12.53 8.50 -8.07
C ALA A 354 12.05 7.37 -8.99
N MET A 355 12.75 7.20 -10.10
CA MET A 355 12.54 6.11 -11.05
C MET A 355 13.12 4.81 -10.46
N HIS A 356 12.30 3.88 -9.98
CA HIS A 356 12.78 2.62 -9.41
C HIS A 356 13.51 1.74 -10.43
N ASP A 357 13.17 1.90 -11.72
CA ASP A 357 13.81 1.24 -12.86
C ASP A 357 15.32 1.58 -12.98
N SER A 358 15.69 2.81 -12.60
CA SER A 358 17.08 3.31 -12.65
C SER A 358 17.89 3.01 -11.38
N PHE A 359 17.35 2.25 -10.44
CA PHE A 359 18.14 1.79 -9.30
C PHE A 359 19.14 0.74 -9.75
N THR A 360 20.24 0.59 -9.01
CA THR A 360 21.14 -0.54 -9.24
C THR A 360 20.38 -1.86 -9.12
N ALA A 361 20.82 -2.91 -9.79
CA ALA A 361 20.11 -4.21 -9.77
C ALA A 361 19.81 -4.71 -8.35
N LEU A 362 20.76 -4.56 -7.40
CA LEU A 362 20.50 -4.88 -5.97
C LEU A 362 19.63 -3.83 -5.27
N GLY A 363 19.80 -2.54 -5.58
CA GLY A 363 18.98 -1.48 -5.03
C GLY A 363 17.50 -1.62 -5.41
N GLY A 364 17.21 -1.94 -6.67
CA GLY A 364 15.86 -2.19 -7.18
C GLY A 364 15.26 -3.53 -6.73
N MET A 365 16.12 -4.54 -6.44
CA MET A 365 15.68 -5.83 -5.92
C MET A 365 14.99 -5.70 -4.55
N ILE A 366 15.44 -4.80 -3.67
CA ILE A 366 14.86 -4.66 -2.32
C ILE A 366 13.43 -4.14 -2.35
N PRO A 367 13.08 -3.04 -3.06
CA PRO A 367 11.69 -2.65 -3.28
C PRO A 367 10.83 -3.79 -3.85
N MET A 368 11.31 -4.49 -4.88
CA MET A 368 10.63 -5.65 -5.46
C MET A 368 10.37 -6.74 -4.42
N TRP A 369 11.38 -7.06 -3.61
CA TRP A 369 11.28 -8.09 -2.59
C TRP A 369 10.34 -7.71 -1.44
N LEU A 370 10.33 -6.45 -1.00
CA LEU A 370 9.37 -5.94 -0.01
C LEU A 370 7.91 -6.10 -0.47
N ILE A 371 7.64 -5.85 -1.75
CA ILE A 371 6.33 -6.11 -2.35
C ILE A 371 6.04 -7.63 -2.33
N GLN A 372 6.99 -8.46 -2.74
CA GLN A 372 6.83 -9.91 -2.88
C GLN A 372 6.62 -10.65 -1.55
N ILE A 373 7.12 -10.15 -0.43
CA ILE A 373 6.79 -10.70 0.90
C ILE A 373 5.38 -10.34 1.38
N GLY A 374 4.56 -9.72 0.51
CA GLY A 374 3.16 -9.40 0.77
C GLY A 374 2.96 -8.05 1.46
N GLU A 375 3.96 -7.15 1.38
CA GLU A 375 3.90 -5.80 1.95
C GLU A 375 3.42 -5.78 3.40
N VAL A 376 3.95 -6.70 4.19
CA VAL A 376 3.59 -6.86 5.61
C VAL A 376 4.44 -5.99 6.53
N VAL A 377 5.45 -5.30 5.99
CA VAL A 377 6.34 -4.40 6.74
C VAL A 377 5.69 -3.02 6.81
N PHE A 378 4.97 -2.72 7.86
CA PHE A 378 3.96 -1.68 8.00
C PHE A 378 2.74 -1.95 7.11
N GLY A 379 2.96 -2.13 5.82
CA GLY A 379 1.97 -2.44 4.81
C GLY A 379 1.00 -1.31 4.51
N GLY A 380 0.05 -1.54 3.62
CA GLY A 380 -1.02 -0.61 3.34
C GLY A 380 -1.95 -0.40 4.53
N VAL A 381 -2.71 0.70 4.52
CA VAL A 381 -3.65 1.01 5.61
C VAL A 381 -4.67 -0.12 5.81
N GLY A 382 -4.51 -0.83 6.91
CA GLY A 382 -5.27 -2.05 7.22
C GLY A 382 -4.63 -3.31 6.66
N SER A 383 -4.27 -3.35 5.37
CA SER A 383 -3.71 -4.56 4.72
C SER A 383 -2.41 -5.02 5.37
N GLY A 384 -1.54 -4.11 5.74
CA GLY A 384 -0.32 -4.45 6.45
C GLY A 384 -0.54 -5.16 7.78
N LEU A 385 -1.48 -4.67 8.59
CA LEU A 385 -1.78 -5.29 9.86
C LEU A 385 -2.41 -6.68 9.68
N TYR A 386 -3.44 -6.83 8.83
CA TYR A 386 -4.03 -8.15 8.65
C TYR A 386 -3.09 -9.11 7.92
N GLY A 387 -2.27 -8.67 6.99
CA GLY A 387 -1.21 -9.45 6.37
C GLY A 387 -0.18 -9.95 7.39
N MET A 388 0.33 -9.06 8.26
CA MET A 388 1.24 -9.43 9.34
C MET A 388 0.58 -10.43 10.31
N LEU A 389 -0.71 -10.27 10.64
CA LEU A 389 -1.43 -11.20 11.50
C LEU A 389 -1.60 -12.59 10.86
N LEU A 390 -1.72 -12.70 9.52
CA LEU A 390 -1.68 -14.00 8.84
C LEU A 390 -0.34 -14.71 9.07
N PHE A 391 0.78 -13.99 8.99
CA PHE A 391 2.10 -14.55 9.31
C PHE A 391 2.27 -14.88 10.78
N VAL A 392 1.66 -14.11 11.69
CA VAL A 392 1.60 -14.45 13.12
C VAL A 392 0.88 -15.77 13.33
N LEU A 393 -0.30 -15.95 12.72
CA LEU A 393 -1.06 -17.20 12.82
C LEU A 393 -0.26 -18.38 12.27
N LEU A 394 0.41 -18.20 11.13
CA LEU A 394 1.28 -19.21 10.54
C LEU A 394 2.46 -19.55 11.46
N THR A 395 3.14 -18.54 12.01
CA THR A 395 4.28 -18.72 12.92
C THR A 395 3.87 -19.48 14.18
N VAL A 396 2.75 -19.09 14.79
CA VAL A 396 2.20 -19.76 15.98
C VAL A 396 1.81 -21.20 15.66
N PHE A 397 1.24 -21.44 14.49
CA PHE A 397 0.85 -22.79 14.06
C PHE A 397 2.07 -23.70 13.87
N ILE A 398 3.08 -23.23 13.15
CA ILE A 398 4.33 -24.00 12.93
C ILE A 398 5.02 -24.26 14.27
N ALA A 399 5.22 -23.24 15.09
CA ALA A 399 5.87 -23.37 16.39
C ALA A 399 5.09 -24.33 17.34
N GLY A 400 3.75 -24.23 17.35
CA GLY A 400 2.89 -25.12 18.13
C GLY A 400 3.04 -26.59 17.71
N LEU A 401 3.01 -26.87 16.42
CA LEU A 401 3.20 -28.23 15.90
C LEU A 401 4.59 -28.81 16.21
N MET A 402 5.63 -27.98 16.10
CA MET A 402 7.02 -28.43 16.40
C MET A 402 7.20 -28.78 17.88
N ILE A 403 6.49 -28.12 18.79
CA ILE A 403 6.55 -28.38 20.24
C ILE A 403 5.57 -29.48 20.67
N GLY A 404 4.68 -29.94 19.76
CA GLY A 404 3.65 -30.95 20.04
C GLY A 404 2.47 -30.38 20.85
N ARG A 405 2.13 -29.11 20.69
CA ARG A 405 1.05 -28.41 21.39
C ARG A 405 0.00 -27.87 20.44
N ALA A 406 -1.22 -27.72 20.94
CA ALA A 406 -2.28 -27.09 20.17
C ALA A 406 -1.93 -25.60 19.90
N PRO A 407 -1.88 -25.17 18.62
CA PRO A 407 -1.58 -23.78 18.29
C PRO A 407 -2.69 -22.86 18.83
N GLU A 408 -2.29 -21.81 19.55
CA GLU A 408 -3.23 -20.80 20.07
C GLU A 408 -2.62 -19.40 19.97
N TYR A 409 -3.43 -18.42 19.60
CA TYR A 409 -3.05 -17.02 19.59
C TYR A 409 -4.08 -16.19 20.34
N LEU A 410 -3.63 -15.39 21.31
CA LEU A 410 -4.47 -14.55 22.18
C LEU A 410 -5.58 -15.36 22.90
N GLY A 411 -5.27 -16.61 23.29
CA GLY A 411 -6.21 -17.52 23.93
C GLY A 411 -7.25 -18.11 22.99
N LYS A 412 -7.12 -17.95 21.69
CA LYS A 412 -7.98 -18.58 20.67
C LYS A 412 -7.23 -19.69 19.97
N LYS A 413 -7.83 -20.88 19.93
CA LYS A 413 -7.25 -22.03 19.25
C LYS A 413 -7.30 -21.85 17.75
N ILE A 414 -6.16 -22.07 17.08
CA ILE A 414 -6.03 -22.03 15.62
C ILE A 414 -6.23 -23.43 15.08
N GLU A 415 -7.25 -23.61 14.26
CA GLU A 415 -7.68 -24.90 13.73
C GLU A 415 -7.45 -24.99 12.22
N VAL A 416 -7.83 -26.12 11.65
CA VAL A 416 -7.61 -26.42 10.22
C VAL A 416 -8.29 -25.38 9.30
N PHE A 417 -9.46 -24.86 9.70
CA PHE A 417 -10.17 -23.86 8.88
C PHE A 417 -9.38 -22.56 8.76
N GLU A 418 -8.93 -22.00 9.90
CA GLU A 418 -8.14 -20.77 9.88
C GLU A 418 -6.86 -20.97 9.05
N MET A 419 -6.19 -22.12 9.22
CA MET A 419 -4.96 -22.39 8.48
C MET A 419 -5.18 -22.57 6.98
N LYS A 420 -6.30 -23.14 6.55
CA LYS A 420 -6.66 -23.15 5.12
C LYS A 420 -6.86 -21.74 4.57
N MET A 421 -7.51 -20.87 5.32
CA MET A 421 -7.73 -19.47 4.92
C MET A 421 -6.41 -18.68 4.93
N VAL A 422 -5.55 -18.88 5.92
CA VAL A 422 -4.19 -18.29 5.96
C VAL A 422 -3.38 -18.73 4.74
N ALA A 423 -3.35 -20.04 4.44
CA ALA A 423 -2.62 -20.55 3.29
C ALA A 423 -3.18 -19.98 1.97
N LEU A 424 -4.51 -19.91 1.82
CA LEU A 424 -5.13 -19.32 0.64
C LEU A 424 -4.72 -17.85 0.49
N ALA A 425 -4.82 -17.04 1.55
CA ALA A 425 -4.48 -15.62 1.50
C ALA A 425 -3.00 -15.37 1.16
N ILE A 426 -2.08 -16.18 1.70
CA ILE A 426 -0.64 -16.06 1.42
C ILE A 426 -0.29 -16.52 0.00
N LEU A 427 -0.98 -17.51 -0.55
CA LEU A 427 -0.64 -18.10 -1.85
C LEU A 427 -1.28 -17.39 -3.05
N VAL A 428 -2.32 -16.58 -2.85
CA VAL A 428 -2.99 -15.87 -3.95
C VAL A 428 -2.01 -14.97 -4.69
N THR A 429 -1.32 -14.09 -3.98
CA THR A 429 -0.44 -13.09 -4.60
C THR A 429 0.75 -13.72 -5.34
N PRO A 430 1.52 -14.67 -4.77
CA PRO A 430 2.57 -15.35 -5.51
C PRO A 430 2.09 -16.09 -6.76
N THR A 431 0.93 -16.72 -6.68
CA THR A 431 0.35 -17.43 -7.82
C THR A 431 0.06 -16.45 -8.98
N LEU A 432 -0.53 -15.30 -8.66
CA LEU A 432 -0.81 -14.27 -9.66
C LEU A 432 0.47 -13.67 -10.25
N VAL A 433 1.47 -13.42 -9.42
CA VAL A 433 2.78 -12.89 -9.86
C VAL A 433 3.46 -13.86 -10.82
N LEU A 434 3.66 -15.11 -10.40
CA LEU A 434 4.45 -16.07 -11.17
C LEU A 434 3.74 -16.51 -12.46
N LEU A 435 2.42 -16.77 -12.41
CA LEU A 435 1.65 -17.13 -13.59
C LEU A 435 1.50 -15.94 -14.55
N GLY A 436 1.26 -14.74 -14.01
CA GLY A 436 1.19 -13.52 -14.81
C GLY A 436 2.51 -13.22 -15.52
N THR A 437 3.65 -13.31 -14.80
CA THR A 437 4.99 -13.14 -15.37
C THR A 437 5.25 -14.17 -16.47
N ALA A 438 4.95 -15.45 -16.23
CA ALA A 438 5.10 -16.49 -17.23
C ALA A 438 4.24 -16.22 -18.48
N LEU A 439 3.00 -15.77 -18.32
CA LEU A 439 2.11 -15.41 -19.42
C LEU A 439 2.67 -14.25 -20.24
N VAL A 440 3.14 -13.18 -19.60
CA VAL A 440 3.73 -12.02 -20.29
C VAL A 440 4.94 -12.43 -21.12
N ILE A 441 5.87 -13.19 -20.55
CA ILE A 441 7.11 -13.58 -21.24
C ILE A 441 6.85 -14.55 -22.37
N SER A 442 5.84 -15.42 -22.25
CA SER A 442 5.54 -16.43 -23.26
C SER A 442 4.75 -15.90 -24.47
N THR A 443 4.15 -14.71 -24.37
CA THR A 443 3.30 -14.13 -25.42
C THR A 443 4.00 -12.97 -26.16
N GLU A 444 3.74 -12.81 -27.46
CA GLU A 444 4.27 -11.69 -28.24
C GLU A 444 3.76 -10.34 -27.74
N ASN A 445 2.45 -10.24 -27.45
CA ASN A 445 1.84 -9.03 -26.93
C ASN A 445 2.42 -8.61 -25.57
N GLY A 446 2.80 -9.57 -24.74
CA GLY A 446 3.48 -9.30 -23.48
C GLY A 446 4.89 -8.78 -23.69
N ARG A 447 5.68 -9.47 -24.50
CA ARG A 447 7.06 -9.05 -24.80
C ARG A 447 7.16 -7.70 -25.51
N ALA A 448 6.15 -7.33 -26.32
CA ALA A 448 6.13 -6.05 -27.02
C ALA A 448 6.11 -4.82 -26.10
N GLY A 449 5.72 -4.98 -24.84
CA GLY A 449 5.76 -3.87 -23.85
C GLY A 449 7.11 -3.68 -23.15
N ILE A 450 8.03 -4.65 -23.28
CA ILE A 450 9.34 -4.61 -22.62
C ILE A 450 10.28 -3.70 -23.43
N LEU A 451 10.78 -2.63 -22.81
CA LEU A 451 11.68 -1.67 -23.47
C LEU A 451 13.14 -2.02 -23.29
N ASN A 452 13.52 -2.63 -22.17
CA ASN A 452 14.88 -3.06 -21.90
C ASN A 452 15.07 -4.55 -22.16
N PRO A 453 16.07 -4.94 -22.98
CA PRO A 453 16.27 -6.36 -23.29
C PRO A 453 16.96 -7.13 -22.14
N GLY A 454 16.79 -8.45 -22.13
CA GLY A 454 17.53 -9.36 -21.24
C GLY A 454 16.96 -9.43 -19.83
N THR A 455 17.86 -9.53 -18.84
CA THR A 455 17.52 -9.75 -17.43
C THR A 455 16.80 -8.59 -16.80
N HIS A 456 17.10 -7.35 -17.22
CA HIS A 456 16.39 -6.16 -16.75
C HIS A 456 14.93 -6.14 -17.19
N GLY A 457 14.63 -6.44 -18.46
CA GLY A 457 13.24 -6.54 -18.94
C GLY A 457 12.44 -7.65 -18.26
N PHE A 458 13.10 -8.75 -17.84
CA PHE A 458 12.44 -9.72 -16.97
C PHE A 458 12.09 -9.10 -15.61
N SER A 459 12.98 -8.31 -15.03
CA SER A 459 12.75 -7.61 -13.76
C SER A 459 11.62 -6.58 -13.86
N GLU A 460 11.48 -5.86 -14.99
CA GLU A 460 10.35 -4.95 -15.25
C GLU A 460 9.00 -5.68 -15.18
N VAL A 461 8.89 -6.81 -15.86
CA VAL A 461 7.67 -7.63 -15.86
C VAL A 461 7.38 -8.19 -14.47
N LEU A 462 8.39 -8.76 -13.81
CA LEU A 462 8.27 -9.34 -12.48
C LEU A 462 7.84 -8.28 -11.45
N TYR A 463 8.42 -7.07 -11.54
CA TYR A 463 8.05 -5.94 -10.69
C TYR A 463 6.59 -5.52 -10.91
N ALA A 464 6.19 -5.33 -12.17
CA ALA A 464 4.83 -4.92 -12.52
C ALA A 464 3.77 -5.90 -12.01
N LEU A 465 3.99 -7.21 -12.19
CA LEU A 465 3.07 -8.24 -11.68
C LEU A 465 3.11 -8.35 -10.15
N SER A 466 4.29 -8.17 -9.52
CA SER A 466 4.40 -8.11 -8.06
C SER A 466 3.62 -6.93 -7.50
N SER A 467 3.77 -5.75 -8.09
CA SER A 467 3.06 -4.53 -7.73
C SER A 467 1.54 -4.67 -7.92
N ALA A 468 1.11 -5.19 -9.05
CA ALA A 468 -0.30 -5.42 -9.35
C ALA A 468 -0.96 -6.42 -8.39
N ALA A 469 -0.33 -7.56 -8.13
CA ALA A 469 -0.89 -8.63 -7.29
C ALA A 469 -0.95 -8.25 -5.80
N ASN A 470 -0.03 -7.41 -5.32
CA ASN A 470 0.00 -6.93 -3.94
C ASN A 470 -0.66 -5.55 -3.78
N ASN A 471 -1.22 -4.97 -4.84
CA ASN A 471 -1.92 -3.69 -4.85
C ASN A 471 -1.01 -2.50 -4.43
N ASN A 472 0.25 -2.48 -4.90
CA ASN A 472 1.19 -1.40 -4.63
C ASN A 472 1.01 -0.21 -5.57
N GLY A 473 1.05 -0.43 -6.90
CA GLY A 473 0.89 0.60 -7.94
C GLY A 473 2.19 1.13 -8.53
N SER A 474 3.35 1.01 -7.87
CA SER A 474 4.64 1.41 -8.46
C SER A 474 5.06 0.46 -9.59
N ALA A 475 5.87 0.97 -10.51
CA ALA A 475 6.37 0.22 -11.65
C ALA A 475 7.85 0.49 -11.89
N PHE A 476 8.50 -0.43 -12.60
CA PHE A 476 9.69 -0.10 -13.37
C PHE A 476 9.22 0.52 -14.69
N SER A 477 9.63 1.74 -14.96
CA SER A 477 9.07 2.57 -16.06
C SER A 477 9.52 2.13 -17.45
N GLY A 478 10.43 1.17 -17.56
CA GLY A 478 10.82 0.52 -18.81
C GLY A 478 9.74 -0.37 -19.42
N LEU A 479 8.63 -0.66 -18.69
CA LEU A 479 7.53 -1.45 -19.20
C LEU A 479 6.39 -0.58 -19.71
N SER A 480 6.09 -0.67 -21.02
CA SER A 480 4.94 0.01 -21.66
C SER A 480 3.67 -0.81 -21.48
N THR A 481 2.73 -0.32 -20.66
CA THR A 481 1.53 -1.08 -20.28
C THR A 481 0.22 -0.55 -20.86
N ASN A 482 0.23 0.57 -21.59
CA ASN A 482 -0.99 1.15 -22.16
C ASN A 482 -1.42 0.45 -23.46
N ASN A 483 -1.78 -0.81 -23.35
CA ASN A 483 -2.39 -1.59 -24.41
C ASN A 483 -3.44 -2.55 -23.83
N MET A 484 -4.32 -3.06 -24.69
CA MET A 484 -5.45 -3.90 -24.26
C MET A 484 -5.00 -5.16 -23.48
N PHE A 485 -3.87 -5.78 -23.87
CA PHE A 485 -3.36 -6.98 -23.20
C PHE A 485 -2.99 -6.69 -21.74
N TYR A 486 -2.14 -5.67 -21.51
CA TYR A 486 -1.72 -5.32 -20.16
C TYR A 486 -2.85 -4.70 -19.34
N ASN A 487 -3.69 -3.84 -19.95
CA ASN A 487 -4.81 -3.22 -19.23
C ASN A 487 -5.74 -4.28 -18.64
N LEU A 488 -6.08 -5.34 -19.39
CA LEU A 488 -6.95 -6.41 -18.91
C LEU A 488 -6.24 -7.38 -17.96
N LEU A 489 -4.99 -7.75 -18.26
CA LEU A 489 -4.20 -8.64 -17.40
C LEU A 489 -4.00 -8.02 -16.02
N LEU A 490 -3.49 -6.77 -15.98
CA LEU A 490 -3.23 -6.09 -14.73
C LEU A 490 -4.51 -5.83 -13.94
N ALA A 491 -5.62 -5.40 -14.60
CA ALA A 491 -6.90 -5.25 -13.93
C ALA A 491 -7.37 -6.55 -13.25
N THR A 492 -7.21 -7.69 -13.94
CA THR A 492 -7.57 -9.00 -13.38
C THR A 492 -6.69 -9.36 -12.18
N VAL A 493 -5.37 -9.20 -12.31
CA VAL A 493 -4.39 -9.49 -11.25
C VAL A 493 -4.64 -8.60 -10.03
N ILE A 494 -4.83 -7.30 -10.23
CA ILE A 494 -5.11 -6.30 -9.20
C ILE A 494 -6.39 -6.67 -8.41
N PHE A 495 -7.48 -6.98 -9.13
CA PHE A 495 -8.76 -7.33 -8.52
C PHE A 495 -8.66 -8.61 -7.67
N LEU A 496 -8.06 -9.66 -8.25
CA LEU A 496 -7.88 -10.95 -7.56
C LEU A 496 -6.89 -10.83 -6.39
N GLY A 497 -5.84 -10.02 -6.51
CA GLY A 497 -4.89 -9.73 -5.42
C GLY A 497 -5.59 -9.12 -4.22
N ARG A 498 -6.46 -8.14 -4.43
CA ARG A 498 -7.18 -7.46 -3.33
C ARG A 498 -8.22 -8.35 -2.66
N PHE A 499 -9.19 -8.82 -3.44
CA PHE A 499 -10.33 -9.56 -2.88
C PHE A 499 -9.98 -11.01 -2.53
N GLY A 500 -9.00 -11.61 -3.20
CA GLY A 500 -8.47 -12.93 -2.86
C GLY A 500 -7.80 -12.98 -1.48
N VAL A 501 -7.36 -11.84 -0.94
CA VAL A 501 -6.83 -11.74 0.43
C VAL A 501 -7.92 -11.30 1.42
N ILE A 502 -8.73 -10.29 1.07
CA ILE A 502 -9.77 -9.75 1.97
C ILE A 502 -10.78 -10.82 2.38
N LEU A 503 -11.24 -11.66 1.44
CA LEU A 503 -12.26 -12.68 1.73
C LEU A 503 -11.78 -13.73 2.74
N PRO A 504 -10.61 -14.37 2.58
CA PRO A 504 -10.06 -15.25 3.61
C PRO A 504 -9.85 -14.56 4.97
N VAL A 505 -9.39 -13.31 4.98
CA VAL A 505 -9.21 -12.54 6.23
C VAL A 505 -10.53 -12.37 6.97
N LEU A 506 -11.60 -11.99 6.28
CA LEU A 506 -12.94 -11.88 6.88
C LEU A 506 -13.50 -13.24 7.32
N ALA A 507 -13.22 -14.32 6.58
CA ALA A 507 -13.60 -15.67 6.98
C ALA A 507 -12.88 -16.10 8.27
N ILE A 508 -11.58 -15.78 8.40
CA ILE A 508 -10.81 -15.98 9.64
C ILE A 508 -11.45 -15.17 10.78
N ALA A 509 -11.79 -13.91 10.54
CA ALA A 509 -12.45 -13.06 11.53
C ALA A 509 -13.77 -13.67 12.01
N GLY A 510 -14.59 -14.17 11.06
CA GLY A 510 -15.85 -14.85 11.36
C GLY A 510 -15.69 -16.11 12.20
N SER A 511 -14.65 -16.91 11.94
CA SER A 511 -14.34 -18.08 12.74
C SER A 511 -13.80 -17.72 14.14
N LEU A 512 -12.87 -16.77 14.21
CA LEU A 512 -12.25 -16.40 15.49
C LEU A 512 -13.24 -15.74 16.46
N VAL A 513 -14.20 -14.95 15.99
CA VAL A 513 -15.14 -14.24 16.86
C VAL A 513 -16.09 -15.19 17.61
N THR A 514 -16.39 -16.36 17.04
CA THR A 514 -17.24 -17.38 17.67
C THR A 514 -16.52 -18.18 18.74
N LYS A 515 -15.18 -18.22 18.71
CA LYS A 515 -14.37 -19.02 19.65
C LYS A 515 -14.34 -18.41 21.04
N LYS A 516 -14.37 -19.28 22.05
CA LYS A 516 -14.18 -18.90 23.45
C LYS A 516 -12.69 -18.68 23.72
N ARG A 517 -12.39 -17.69 24.56
CA ARG A 517 -11.02 -17.43 25.02
C ARG A 517 -10.63 -18.49 26.06
N GLN A 518 -9.50 -19.14 25.85
CA GLN A 518 -8.91 -20.07 26.81
C GLN A 518 -7.87 -19.34 27.66
N PRO A 519 -7.75 -19.67 28.96
CA PRO A 519 -6.70 -19.10 29.79
C PRO A 519 -5.33 -19.60 29.32
N ALA A 520 -4.32 -18.74 29.38
CA ALA A 520 -2.95 -19.10 29.07
C ALA A 520 -2.46 -20.24 29.99
N SER A 521 -1.90 -21.29 29.39
CA SER A 521 -1.30 -22.41 30.10
C SER A 521 0.23 -22.26 30.16
N ASN A 522 0.91 -23.02 31.03
CA ASN A 522 2.38 -23.06 31.11
C ASN A 522 3.07 -23.44 29.79
N GLY A 523 2.31 -23.79 28.77
CA GLY A 523 2.77 -24.16 27.44
C GLY A 523 2.43 -23.18 26.35
N THR A 524 1.74 -22.11 26.63
CA THR A 524 1.42 -21.07 25.66
C THR A 524 2.69 -20.31 25.29
N LEU A 525 3.01 -20.24 23.98
CA LEU A 525 4.16 -19.47 23.49
C LEU A 525 3.90 -17.98 23.75
N PRO A 526 4.82 -17.26 24.43
CA PRO A 526 4.66 -15.82 24.64
C PRO A 526 4.91 -15.06 23.33
N THR A 527 3.83 -14.67 22.67
CA THR A 527 3.84 -14.03 21.32
C THR A 527 4.29 -12.58 21.30
N TYR A 528 4.80 -12.07 22.43
CA TYR A 528 5.41 -10.74 22.56
C TYR A 528 6.91 -10.81 22.90
N SER A 529 7.48 -12.00 22.99
CA SER A 529 8.90 -12.19 23.35
C SER A 529 9.84 -11.88 22.19
N PRO A 530 11.10 -11.50 22.45
CA PRO A 530 12.10 -11.32 21.38
C PRO A 530 12.31 -12.58 20.53
N LEU A 531 12.20 -13.76 21.15
CA LEU A 531 12.25 -15.04 20.43
C LEU A 531 11.11 -15.14 19.40
N PHE A 532 9.88 -14.78 19.78
CA PHE A 532 8.74 -14.79 18.88
C PHE A 532 8.91 -13.79 17.74
N ILE A 533 9.41 -12.58 18.02
CA ILE A 533 9.72 -11.57 16.99
C ILE A 533 10.71 -12.14 15.98
N GLY A 534 11.78 -12.79 16.44
CA GLY A 534 12.75 -13.44 15.59
C GLY A 534 12.15 -14.58 14.74
N LEU A 535 11.29 -15.42 15.33
CA LEU A 535 10.57 -16.49 14.60
C LEU A 535 9.62 -15.91 13.56
N LEU A 536 8.91 -14.83 13.86
CA LEU A 536 8.02 -14.16 12.93
C LEU A 536 8.79 -13.61 11.73
N ILE A 537 9.87 -12.88 11.97
CA ILE A 537 10.76 -12.38 10.91
C ILE A 537 11.28 -13.55 10.06
N LEU A 538 11.77 -14.62 10.70
CA LEU A 538 12.28 -15.79 9.99
C LEU A 538 11.20 -16.45 9.14
N THR A 539 9.96 -16.56 9.64
CA THR A 539 8.83 -17.14 8.88
C THR A 539 8.51 -16.30 7.64
N ILE A 540 8.44 -14.97 7.78
CA ILE A 540 8.21 -14.07 6.64
C ILE A 540 9.31 -14.24 5.59
N MET A 541 10.59 -14.19 6.03
CA MET A 541 11.74 -14.34 5.18
C MET A 541 11.76 -15.70 4.47
N LEU A 542 11.48 -16.77 5.20
CA LEU A 542 11.49 -18.14 4.66
C LEU A 542 10.41 -18.33 3.58
N ILE A 543 9.18 -17.88 3.83
CA ILE A 543 8.08 -17.99 2.86
C ILE A 543 8.38 -17.14 1.61
N GLY A 544 8.82 -15.89 1.79
CA GLY A 544 9.23 -15.04 0.68
C GLY A 544 10.37 -15.65 -0.15
N ALA A 545 11.38 -16.20 0.53
CA ALA A 545 12.51 -16.85 -0.10
C ALA A 545 12.10 -18.09 -0.90
N LEU A 546 11.36 -19.02 -0.30
CA LEU A 546 10.90 -20.23 -0.96
C LEU A 546 10.04 -19.93 -2.20
N THR A 547 9.32 -18.84 -2.18
CA THR A 547 8.40 -18.47 -3.26
C THR A 547 9.10 -17.74 -4.40
N PHE A 548 9.95 -16.76 -4.10
CA PHE A 548 10.43 -15.79 -5.09
C PHE A 548 11.93 -15.84 -5.41
N ILE A 549 12.77 -16.52 -4.62
CA ILE A 549 14.22 -16.61 -4.92
C ILE A 549 14.48 -17.08 -6.36
N PRO A 550 13.82 -18.12 -6.91
CA PRO A 550 14.09 -18.53 -8.30
C PRO A 550 13.83 -17.40 -9.32
N ALA A 551 12.76 -16.63 -9.15
CA ALA A 551 12.44 -15.51 -10.03
C ALA A 551 13.43 -14.33 -9.83
N LEU A 552 13.82 -14.02 -8.60
CA LEU A 552 14.81 -12.98 -8.30
C LEU A 552 16.20 -13.32 -8.85
N ILE A 553 16.57 -14.59 -8.87
CA ILE A 553 17.82 -15.03 -9.49
C ILE A 553 17.80 -14.76 -10.99
N LEU A 554 16.70 -15.07 -11.69
CA LEU A 554 16.58 -14.86 -13.14
C LEU A 554 16.59 -13.39 -13.57
N GLY A 555 16.22 -12.48 -12.70
CA GLY A 555 16.22 -11.04 -12.93
C GLY A 555 17.39 -10.33 -12.24
N PRO A 556 17.12 -9.62 -11.13
CA PRO A 556 18.06 -8.66 -10.55
C PRO A 556 19.38 -9.29 -10.08
N VAL A 557 19.43 -10.58 -9.67
CA VAL A 557 20.66 -11.21 -9.22
C VAL A 557 21.60 -11.48 -10.40
N ILE A 558 21.10 -12.05 -11.50
CA ILE A 558 21.91 -12.29 -12.71
C ILE A 558 22.34 -10.96 -13.31
N GLU A 559 21.46 -9.96 -13.39
CA GLU A 559 21.77 -8.62 -13.84
C GLU A 559 22.94 -8.02 -13.05
N HIS A 560 22.87 -8.06 -11.72
CA HIS A 560 23.96 -7.59 -10.86
C HIS A 560 25.29 -8.29 -11.16
N LEU A 561 25.27 -9.63 -11.28
CA LEU A 561 26.48 -10.41 -11.58
C LEU A 561 27.04 -10.06 -12.97
N GLN A 562 26.20 -9.90 -13.98
CA GLN A 562 26.63 -9.51 -15.34
C GLN A 562 27.30 -8.14 -15.36
N ILE A 563 26.69 -7.12 -14.72
CA ILE A 563 27.26 -5.77 -14.65
C ILE A 563 28.64 -5.77 -13.97
N TRP A 564 28.80 -6.49 -12.87
CA TRP A 564 30.06 -6.54 -12.13
C TRP A 564 31.13 -7.42 -12.77
N LEU A 565 30.73 -8.41 -13.57
CA LEU A 565 31.68 -9.21 -14.36
C LEU A 565 32.20 -8.44 -15.57
N MET A 566 31.36 -7.60 -16.21
CA MET A 566 31.78 -6.74 -17.33
C MET A 566 32.68 -5.57 -16.89
N ALA A 567 32.59 -5.16 -15.63
CA ALA A 567 33.37 -4.06 -15.08
C ALA A 567 34.76 -4.49 -14.54
N ARG A 568 35.04 -5.79 -14.52
CA ARG A 568 36.38 -6.36 -14.20
C ARG A 568 37.18 -6.61 -15.46
#